data_f3bfc8eaa59e5b1c176156c9bc2af08f
#
_entry.id   f3bfc8eaa59e5b1c176156c9bc2af08f
#
_cell.length_a   1.000
_cell.length_b   1.000
_cell.length_c   1.000
_cell.angle_alpha   90.00
_cell.angle_beta   90.00
_cell.angle_gamma   90.00
#
_symmetry.space_group_name_H-M   'P 1'
#
loop_
_entity.id
_entity.type
_entity.pdbx_description
1 polymer ?
#
loop_
_entity_poly.entity_id
_entity_poly.type
_entity_poly.pdbx_seq_one_letter_code
_entity_poly.pdbx_strand_id
1 'polypeptide(L)'
;MRVQFDRFYTYAELTETLEAWAKDHPELFTVESIGHSYEGRDIWLCTVTNTNTGGATEKPAVFVHAQIHSMEFTGTTAALNLLDHLLHSDDARVRHAVDTRTFYVVPRVNPDGAEAGLADGRFRRSSVRPYPRDEPEDGLHREDVDGDGRVLFMRMPDPNGSWKAHPDDPRALVARRPDDVEGEYFRVLPEGTIRNWDGVTIPIAPPLEGLDLNRNWPADWAPESEQQGAGPFPTSEPEVRALVEAIVARKNITSYVGYHTFSGVHLRPWSGHPDDDFPVPDLRAFALMGEEATRLTGYPAISIFHDFKYHPKTVIKGGDVDWVYDHLGAYAWVTEFWSPQRRAGITDYHFIEWLREHSPEDELAVLGLADELGEGYVDWYPFEHPQLGPVEIGGWDLVRFWFNPPLSQLEAEVRPHADFAVYLALVSPRLEVRSFDAEPVVDGAYRLRLVLENTGWLPTNVSEKALERRAVRPIEVELELPDGSRIATGKAREEAGQLGGRVERRQILWWNTDHSTAERTKVEWVVEAPAGARIAVTARHERAGTVRAELTL
;
A
#
# COMPACT_ATOMS: atom_id res chain seq x y z
N MET A 1 -8.71 -19.33 -13.65
CA MET A 1 -9.32 -17.99 -13.92
C MET A 1 -8.21 -16.97 -14.06
N ARG A 2 -8.37 -15.89 -14.85
CA ARG A 2 -7.39 -14.78 -14.99
C ARG A 2 -8.08 -13.47 -14.62
N VAL A 3 -7.30 -12.51 -14.10
CA VAL A 3 -7.82 -11.16 -13.81
C VAL A 3 -8.40 -10.50 -15.07
N GLN A 4 -9.50 -9.77 -14.92
CA GLN A 4 -10.15 -9.00 -15.99
C GLN A 4 -9.94 -7.51 -15.73
N PHE A 5 -9.78 -6.73 -16.80
CA PHE A 5 -9.53 -5.28 -16.72
C PHE A 5 -10.65 -4.45 -17.38
N ASP A 6 -11.71 -5.11 -17.80
CA ASP A 6 -12.87 -4.51 -18.48
C ASP A 6 -13.95 -3.99 -17.51
N ARG A 7 -13.70 -4.11 -16.20
CA ARG A 7 -14.62 -3.68 -15.13
C ARG A 7 -13.92 -3.55 -13.79
N PHE A 8 -14.55 -2.89 -12.84
CA PHE A 8 -14.23 -2.97 -11.42
C PHE A 8 -15.04 -4.10 -10.78
N TYR A 9 -14.39 -4.89 -9.94
CA TYR A 9 -14.97 -6.09 -9.34
C TYR A 9 -15.98 -5.74 -8.25
N THR A 10 -17.14 -6.39 -8.27
CA THR A 10 -18.04 -6.46 -7.12
C THR A 10 -17.44 -7.35 -6.03
N TYR A 11 -17.98 -7.28 -4.79
CA TYR A 11 -17.54 -8.15 -3.70
C TYR A 11 -17.74 -9.64 -4.02
N ALA A 12 -18.87 -9.96 -4.67
CA ALA A 12 -19.17 -11.34 -5.08
C ALA A 12 -18.16 -11.86 -6.12
N GLU A 13 -17.86 -11.09 -7.16
CA GLU A 13 -16.88 -11.46 -8.19
C GLU A 13 -15.46 -11.59 -7.63
N LEU A 14 -15.08 -10.69 -6.69
CA LEU A 14 -13.82 -10.78 -5.96
C LEU A 14 -13.74 -12.10 -5.21
N THR A 15 -14.75 -12.42 -4.38
CA THR A 15 -14.78 -13.64 -3.57
C THR A 15 -14.72 -14.88 -4.44
N GLU A 16 -15.54 -14.96 -5.50
CA GLU A 16 -15.52 -16.07 -6.46
C GLU A 16 -14.14 -16.27 -7.10
N THR A 17 -13.46 -15.18 -7.46
CA THR A 17 -12.12 -15.22 -8.04
C THR A 17 -11.11 -15.81 -7.06
N LEU A 18 -11.12 -15.37 -5.80
CA LEU A 18 -10.21 -15.85 -4.76
C LEU A 18 -10.45 -17.33 -4.42
N GLU A 19 -11.70 -17.74 -4.31
CA GLU A 19 -12.07 -19.14 -4.06
C GLU A 19 -11.67 -20.06 -5.21
N ALA A 20 -11.84 -19.60 -6.45
CA ALA A 20 -11.40 -20.34 -7.63
C ALA A 20 -9.87 -20.54 -7.64
N TRP A 21 -9.08 -19.49 -7.35
CA TRP A 21 -7.63 -19.62 -7.26
C TRP A 21 -7.16 -20.51 -6.12
N ALA A 22 -7.82 -20.46 -4.96
CA ALA A 22 -7.50 -21.36 -3.84
C ALA A 22 -7.72 -22.83 -4.21
N LYS A 23 -8.75 -23.12 -4.99
CA LYS A 23 -9.03 -24.45 -5.49
C LYS A 23 -8.04 -24.91 -6.57
N ASP A 24 -7.66 -23.99 -7.49
CA ASP A 24 -6.81 -24.31 -8.63
C ASP A 24 -5.32 -24.41 -8.26
N HIS A 25 -4.88 -23.71 -7.19
CA HIS A 25 -3.48 -23.61 -6.76
C HIS A 25 -3.26 -23.91 -5.28
N PRO A 26 -3.71 -25.07 -4.74
CA PRO A 26 -3.72 -25.35 -3.29
C PRO A 26 -2.33 -25.37 -2.64
N GLU A 27 -1.25 -25.56 -3.41
CA GLU A 27 0.13 -25.57 -2.92
C GLU A 27 0.77 -24.18 -2.90
N LEU A 28 0.17 -23.21 -3.61
CA LEU A 28 0.71 -21.86 -3.77
C LEU A 28 -0.15 -20.80 -3.10
N PHE A 29 -1.45 -21.02 -2.96
CA PHE A 29 -2.43 -19.99 -2.62
C PHE A 29 -3.41 -20.46 -1.55
N THR A 30 -3.60 -19.63 -0.52
CA THR A 30 -4.67 -19.79 0.45
C THR A 30 -5.40 -18.47 0.68
N VAL A 31 -6.68 -18.53 1.04
CA VAL A 31 -7.50 -17.38 1.40
C VAL A 31 -8.15 -17.62 2.76
N GLU A 32 -8.15 -16.59 3.60
CA GLU A 32 -8.79 -16.61 4.93
C GLU A 32 -9.46 -15.26 5.22
N SER A 33 -10.51 -15.26 6.03
CA SER A 33 -11.09 -14.03 6.58
C SER A 33 -10.25 -13.58 7.78
N ILE A 34 -9.78 -12.31 7.74
CA ILE A 34 -9.06 -11.72 8.89
C ILE A 34 -9.96 -10.91 9.79
N GLY A 35 -11.25 -10.80 9.47
CA GLY A 35 -12.26 -10.06 10.22
C GLY A 35 -13.42 -9.66 9.32
N HIS A 36 -14.30 -8.84 9.87
CA HIS A 36 -15.48 -8.37 9.17
C HIS A 36 -15.50 -6.84 9.12
N SER A 37 -16.03 -6.31 8.02
CA SER A 37 -16.33 -4.89 7.86
C SER A 37 -17.48 -4.44 8.77
N TYR A 38 -17.77 -3.15 8.77
CA TYR A 38 -18.88 -2.56 9.54
C TYR A 38 -20.23 -3.22 9.24
N GLU A 39 -20.53 -3.54 7.98
CA GLU A 39 -21.76 -4.24 7.56
C GLU A 39 -21.64 -5.77 7.62
N GLY A 40 -20.52 -6.32 8.08
CA GLY A 40 -20.33 -7.75 8.32
C GLY A 40 -19.82 -8.56 7.14
N ARG A 41 -19.28 -7.94 6.08
CA ARG A 41 -18.61 -8.64 4.99
C ARG A 41 -17.21 -9.09 5.41
N ASP A 42 -16.79 -10.29 4.97
CA ASP A 42 -15.43 -10.79 5.22
C ASP A 42 -14.37 -9.88 4.59
N ILE A 43 -13.28 -9.65 5.31
CA ILE A 43 -12.07 -9.02 4.80
C ILE A 43 -11.10 -10.15 4.47
N TRP A 44 -10.91 -10.40 3.17
CA TRP A 44 -10.12 -11.51 2.68
C TRP A 44 -8.63 -11.20 2.71
N LEU A 45 -7.84 -12.10 3.29
CA LEU A 45 -6.38 -12.13 3.16
C LEU A 45 -5.96 -13.34 2.35
N CYS A 46 -5.21 -13.08 1.30
CA CYS A 46 -4.61 -14.07 0.43
C CYS A 46 -3.15 -14.29 0.82
N THR A 47 -2.72 -15.53 0.93
CA THR A 47 -1.32 -15.88 1.15
C THR A 47 -0.79 -16.63 -0.08
N VAL A 48 0.26 -16.08 -0.72
CA VAL A 48 0.95 -16.74 -1.84
C VAL A 48 2.36 -17.12 -1.41
N THR A 49 2.68 -18.39 -1.49
CA THR A 49 4.02 -18.97 -1.28
C THR A 49 4.01 -20.43 -1.74
N ASN A 50 5.13 -20.96 -2.22
CA ASN A 50 5.25 -22.38 -2.49
C ASN A 50 5.45 -23.15 -1.17
N THR A 51 4.40 -23.85 -0.70
CA THR A 51 4.43 -24.62 0.57
C THR A 51 5.37 -25.81 0.51
N ASN A 52 5.73 -26.31 -0.67
CA ASN A 52 6.70 -27.40 -0.85
C ASN A 52 8.15 -26.97 -0.50
N THR A 53 8.41 -25.67 -0.45
CA THR A 53 9.74 -25.10 -0.12
C THR A 53 9.81 -24.51 1.29
N GLY A 54 8.75 -24.62 2.08
CA GLY A 54 8.65 -24.16 3.48
C GLY A 54 7.34 -23.43 3.77
N GLY A 55 6.98 -23.33 5.04
CA GLY A 55 5.76 -22.67 5.49
C GLY A 55 5.79 -21.15 5.27
N ALA A 56 4.63 -20.53 5.17
CA ALA A 56 4.49 -19.08 4.91
C ALA A 56 5.22 -18.21 5.95
N THR A 57 5.23 -18.60 7.21
CA THR A 57 5.90 -17.88 8.30
C THR A 57 7.40 -18.20 8.44
N GLU A 58 7.88 -19.20 7.69
CA GLU A 58 9.30 -19.58 7.66
C GLU A 58 10.09 -18.83 6.58
N LYS A 59 9.44 -17.94 5.83
CA LYS A 59 10.03 -17.14 4.76
C LYS A 59 9.81 -15.65 5.00
N PRO A 60 10.71 -14.76 4.55
CA PRO A 60 10.45 -13.32 4.54
C PRO A 60 9.20 -12.97 3.74
N ALA A 61 8.46 -11.94 4.16
CA ALA A 61 7.20 -11.61 3.53
C ALA A 61 7.07 -10.14 3.12
N VAL A 62 6.27 -9.92 2.07
CA VAL A 62 5.70 -8.62 1.71
C VAL A 62 4.22 -8.64 2.05
N PHE A 63 3.71 -7.54 2.61
CA PHE A 63 2.29 -7.33 2.84
C PHE A 63 1.76 -6.26 1.91
N VAL A 64 0.68 -6.54 1.20
CA VAL A 64 0.00 -5.61 0.30
C VAL A 64 -1.46 -5.51 0.70
N HIS A 65 -2.00 -4.32 0.78
CA HIS A 65 -3.45 -4.13 0.88
C HIS A 65 -3.93 -3.11 -0.15
N ALA A 66 -5.24 -3.13 -0.41
CA ALA A 66 -5.85 -2.24 -1.38
C ALA A 66 -7.23 -1.77 -0.93
N GLN A 67 -7.67 -0.67 -1.51
CA GLN A 67 -9.02 -0.14 -1.39
C GLN A 67 -9.48 0.04 0.07
N ILE A 68 -8.65 0.71 0.87
CA ILE A 68 -9.05 1.21 2.18
C ILE A 68 -10.01 2.41 2.05
N HIS A 69 -9.87 3.18 0.97
CA HIS A 69 -10.81 4.22 0.56
C HIS A 69 -11.82 3.68 -0.46
N SER A 70 -13.08 4.05 -0.31
CA SER A 70 -14.22 3.47 -1.02
C SER A 70 -14.10 3.51 -2.53
N MET A 71 -13.74 4.67 -3.07
CA MET A 71 -13.82 4.95 -4.51
C MET A 71 -12.53 4.62 -5.27
N GLU A 72 -11.52 4.04 -4.60
CA GLU A 72 -10.22 3.70 -5.18
C GLU A 72 -10.23 2.27 -5.76
N PHE A 73 -11.14 2.00 -6.70
CA PHE A 73 -11.39 0.65 -7.25
C PHE A 73 -10.17 0.04 -7.95
N THR A 74 -9.30 0.87 -8.50
CA THR A 74 -8.06 0.45 -9.17
C THR A 74 -7.19 -0.38 -8.25
N GLY A 75 -7.14 -0.05 -6.95
CA GLY A 75 -6.35 -0.78 -5.96
C GLY A 75 -6.73 -2.26 -5.87
N THR A 76 -8.03 -2.58 -5.86
CA THR A 76 -8.48 -3.99 -5.90
C THR A 76 -8.01 -4.70 -7.15
N THR A 77 -8.16 -4.07 -8.33
CA THR A 77 -7.70 -4.67 -9.60
C THR A 77 -6.18 -4.87 -9.61
N ALA A 78 -5.42 -3.91 -9.06
CA ALA A 78 -3.96 -4.03 -8.92
C ALA A 78 -3.55 -5.17 -7.99
N ALA A 79 -4.26 -5.37 -6.87
CA ALA A 79 -4.02 -6.48 -5.96
C ALA A 79 -4.35 -7.84 -6.61
N LEU A 80 -5.46 -7.92 -7.34
CA LEU A 80 -5.80 -9.11 -8.13
C LEU A 80 -4.78 -9.37 -9.25
N ASN A 81 -4.29 -8.32 -9.93
CA ASN A 81 -3.22 -8.45 -10.92
C ASN A 81 -1.91 -8.98 -10.30
N LEU A 82 -1.56 -8.53 -9.09
CA LEU A 82 -0.42 -9.07 -8.36
C LEU A 82 -0.60 -10.57 -8.08
N LEU A 83 -1.76 -10.97 -7.55
CA LEU A 83 -2.06 -12.38 -7.27
C LEU A 83 -2.02 -13.23 -8.54
N ASP A 84 -2.64 -12.77 -9.63
CA ASP A 84 -2.61 -13.43 -10.94
C ASP A 84 -1.19 -13.58 -11.48
N HIS A 85 -0.37 -12.54 -11.35
CA HIS A 85 1.03 -12.55 -11.76
C HIS A 85 1.86 -13.57 -10.97
N LEU A 86 1.70 -13.61 -9.64
CA LEU A 86 2.38 -14.58 -8.78
C LEU A 86 2.00 -16.03 -9.06
N LEU A 87 0.73 -16.29 -9.40
CA LEU A 87 0.22 -17.64 -9.63
C LEU A 87 0.54 -18.18 -11.02
N HIS A 88 0.58 -17.31 -12.03
CA HIS A 88 0.60 -17.76 -13.43
C HIS A 88 1.81 -17.31 -14.24
N SER A 89 2.71 -16.49 -13.70
CA SER A 89 3.91 -16.07 -14.44
C SER A 89 4.91 -17.21 -14.59
N ASP A 90 5.53 -17.29 -15.76
CA ASP A 90 6.66 -18.19 -16.04
C ASP A 90 8.03 -17.48 -15.85
N ASP A 91 8.02 -16.21 -15.47
CA ASP A 91 9.26 -15.47 -15.18
C ASP A 91 10.03 -16.11 -14.02
N ALA A 92 11.31 -16.38 -14.24
CA ALA A 92 12.18 -17.04 -13.26
C ALA A 92 12.33 -16.23 -11.96
N ARG A 93 12.26 -14.90 -12.00
CA ARG A 93 12.32 -14.04 -10.82
C ARG A 93 11.05 -14.20 -9.98
N VAL A 94 9.88 -14.22 -10.63
CA VAL A 94 8.59 -14.40 -9.96
C VAL A 94 8.51 -15.78 -9.33
N ARG A 95 8.89 -16.84 -10.05
CA ARG A 95 8.96 -18.22 -9.52
C ARG A 95 9.90 -18.30 -8.32
N HIS A 96 11.11 -17.72 -8.43
CA HIS A 96 12.05 -17.67 -7.32
C HIS A 96 11.49 -16.90 -6.12
N ALA A 97 10.75 -15.80 -6.35
CA ALA A 97 10.11 -15.06 -5.27
C ALA A 97 9.05 -15.91 -4.56
N VAL A 98 8.17 -16.59 -5.28
CA VAL A 98 7.13 -17.48 -4.71
C VAL A 98 7.75 -18.68 -3.97
N ASP A 99 8.86 -19.23 -4.46
CA ASP A 99 9.56 -20.34 -3.82
C ASP A 99 10.25 -19.94 -2.50
N THR A 100 10.71 -18.70 -2.39
CA THR A 100 11.60 -18.26 -1.30
C THR A 100 11.03 -17.16 -0.41
N ARG A 101 9.86 -16.64 -0.72
CA ARG A 101 9.17 -15.54 -0.04
C ARG A 101 7.70 -15.86 0.16
N THR A 102 7.06 -15.02 0.96
CA THR A 102 5.61 -15.04 1.17
C THR A 102 5.02 -13.68 0.78
N PHE A 103 3.89 -13.70 0.12
CA PHE A 103 3.09 -12.52 -0.17
C PHE A 103 1.77 -12.63 0.58
N TYR A 104 1.49 -11.67 1.44
CA TYR A 104 0.21 -11.48 2.11
C TYR A 104 -0.52 -10.35 1.40
N VAL A 105 -1.67 -10.62 0.83
CA VAL A 105 -2.41 -9.63 0.03
C VAL A 105 -3.85 -9.53 0.51
N VAL A 106 -4.27 -8.33 0.91
CA VAL A 106 -5.68 -7.99 1.21
C VAL A 106 -6.21 -7.17 0.04
N PRO A 107 -6.91 -7.78 -0.92
CA PRO A 107 -7.28 -7.09 -2.16
C PRO A 107 -8.36 -6.02 -1.97
N ARG A 108 -9.11 -6.04 -0.87
CA ARG A 108 -10.12 -5.04 -0.52
C ARG A 108 -10.30 -4.94 0.98
N VAL A 109 -9.82 -3.84 1.56
CA VAL A 109 -9.95 -3.58 3.00
C VAL A 109 -11.35 -3.13 3.38
N ASN A 110 -11.96 -2.30 2.55
CA ASN A 110 -13.25 -1.69 2.79
C ASN A 110 -14.29 -2.19 1.78
N PRO A 111 -14.83 -3.41 1.97
CA PRO A 111 -15.80 -3.97 1.04
C PRO A 111 -17.13 -3.21 1.04
N ASP A 112 -17.56 -2.64 2.16
CA ASP A 112 -18.82 -1.91 2.27
C ASP A 112 -18.80 -0.61 1.47
N GLY A 113 -17.74 0.17 1.65
CA GLY A 113 -17.57 1.42 0.90
C GLY A 113 -17.42 1.19 -0.59
N ALA A 114 -16.71 0.11 -0.99
CA ALA A 114 -16.56 -0.26 -2.39
C ALA A 114 -17.90 -0.63 -3.03
N GLU A 115 -18.70 -1.49 -2.38
CA GLU A 115 -20.03 -1.89 -2.89
C GLU A 115 -20.98 -0.70 -2.97
N ALA A 116 -21.01 0.16 -1.95
CA ALA A 116 -21.82 1.37 -1.98
C ALA A 116 -21.44 2.31 -3.13
N GLY A 117 -20.13 2.49 -3.37
CA GLY A 117 -19.62 3.34 -4.46
C GLY A 117 -19.93 2.78 -5.85
N LEU A 118 -19.84 1.46 -6.02
CA LEU A 118 -20.22 0.79 -7.27
C LEU A 118 -21.72 0.87 -7.55
N ALA A 119 -22.55 0.89 -6.48
CA ALA A 119 -24.00 0.89 -6.60
C ALA A 119 -24.58 2.26 -6.96
N ASP A 120 -24.06 3.35 -6.37
CA ASP A 120 -24.67 4.69 -6.49
C ASP A 120 -23.75 5.77 -7.09
N GLY A 121 -22.48 5.45 -7.41
CA GLY A 121 -21.52 6.41 -7.99
C GLY A 121 -21.15 7.59 -7.07
N ARG A 122 -21.74 7.66 -5.86
CA ARG A 122 -21.54 8.76 -4.93
C ARG A 122 -20.17 8.66 -4.24
N PHE A 123 -19.43 9.73 -4.30
CA PHE A 123 -18.12 9.79 -3.62
C PHE A 123 -18.27 9.64 -2.11
N ARG A 124 -17.60 8.63 -1.55
CA ARG A 124 -17.35 8.42 -0.12
C ARG A 124 -15.86 8.27 0.12
N ARG A 125 -15.37 8.85 1.20
CA ARG A 125 -13.93 8.73 1.50
C ARG A 125 -13.55 7.31 1.88
N SER A 126 -14.23 6.73 2.89
CA SER A 126 -13.89 5.40 3.39
C SER A 126 -15.13 4.62 3.86
N SER A 127 -15.34 4.50 5.17
CA SER A 127 -16.40 3.70 5.77
C SER A 127 -17.80 4.20 5.38
N VAL A 128 -18.76 3.30 5.38
CA VAL A 128 -20.20 3.65 5.23
C VAL A 128 -20.86 3.99 6.57
N ARG A 129 -20.11 3.88 7.69
CA ARG A 129 -20.60 4.20 9.02
C ARG A 129 -20.80 5.71 9.17
N PRO A 130 -22.00 6.17 9.62
CA PRO A 130 -22.21 7.57 10.00
C PRO A 130 -21.19 8.00 11.07
N TYR A 131 -20.53 9.16 10.85
CA TYR A 131 -19.56 9.73 11.76
C TYR A 131 -19.17 11.16 11.32
N PRO A 132 -18.90 12.11 12.21
CA PRO A 132 -19.10 12.04 13.67
C PRO A 132 -20.55 12.26 14.10
N ARG A 133 -21.49 12.31 13.17
CA ARG A 133 -22.91 12.58 13.39
C ARG A 133 -23.74 11.38 12.91
N ASP A 134 -24.93 11.22 13.48
CA ASP A 134 -25.88 10.18 13.10
C ASP A 134 -26.94 10.70 12.10
N GLU A 135 -27.03 12.02 11.90
CA GLU A 135 -28.00 12.68 11.03
C GLU A 135 -27.30 13.62 10.05
N PRO A 136 -27.76 13.68 8.79
CA PRO A 136 -27.24 14.62 7.78
C PRO A 136 -27.51 16.08 8.19
N GLU A 137 -26.55 16.98 7.94
CA GLU A 137 -26.71 18.42 8.10
C GLU A 137 -27.55 19.04 6.99
N ASP A 138 -28.01 20.27 7.22
CA ASP A 138 -28.68 21.06 6.20
C ASP A 138 -27.70 21.54 5.14
N GLY A 139 -28.13 21.59 3.88
CA GLY A 139 -27.32 22.01 2.75
C GLY A 139 -27.38 21.07 1.56
N LEU A 140 -26.53 21.31 0.58
CA LEU A 140 -26.43 20.52 -0.65
C LEU A 140 -25.72 19.20 -0.37
N HIS A 141 -26.42 18.10 -0.62
CA HIS A 141 -25.90 16.73 -0.58
C HIS A 141 -25.64 16.23 -1.98
N ARG A 142 -24.47 15.62 -2.21
CA ARG A 142 -24.13 15.02 -3.50
C ARG A 142 -25.03 13.84 -3.81
N GLU A 143 -25.68 13.88 -4.98
CA GLU A 143 -26.65 12.89 -5.42
C GLU A 143 -26.79 12.93 -6.94
N ASP A 144 -26.98 11.80 -7.59
CA ASP A 144 -27.41 11.71 -8.99
C ASP A 144 -28.86 12.15 -9.10
N VAL A 145 -29.11 13.38 -9.61
CA VAL A 145 -30.45 13.97 -9.67
C VAL A 145 -31.12 13.73 -11.01
N ASP A 146 -30.41 13.38 -12.04
CA ASP A 146 -30.96 13.11 -13.38
C ASP A 146 -31.08 11.61 -13.71
N GLY A 147 -30.47 10.73 -12.88
CA GLY A 147 -30.60 9.27 -12.97
C GLY A 147 -29.69 8.64 -14.01
N ASP A 148 -28.59 9.32 -14.40
CA ASP A 148 -27.63 8.80 -15.38
C ASP A 148 -26.58 7.81 -14.78
N GLY A 149 -26.58 7.62 -13.45
CA GLY A 149 -25.70 6.75 -12.70
C GLY A 149 -24.34 7.37 -12.39
N ARG A 150 -24.21 8.69 -12.47
CA ARG A 150 -23.04 9.49 -12.12
C ARG A 150 -23.44 10.61 -11.17
N VAL A 151 -22.47 11.17 -10.46
CA VAL A 151 -22.62 12.39 -9.68
C VAL A 151 -21.61 13.39 -10.22
N LEU A 152 -22.08 14.30 -11.07
CA LEU A 152 -21.25 15.26 -11.79
C LEU A 152 -21.23 16.63 -11.10
N PHE A 153 -21.25 17.68 -11.89
CA PHE A 153 -21.38 19.07 -11.45
C PHE A 153 -22.58 19.74 -12.08
N MET A 154 -23.11 20.75 -11.38
CA MET A 154 -24.14 21.66 -11.90
C MET A 154 -23.50 23.03 -12.08
N ARG A 155 -23.72 23.68 -13.23
CA ARG A 155 -23.38 25.08 -13.42
C ARG A 155 -24.62 25.90 -13.74
N MET A 156 -24.63 27.12 -13.24
CA MET A 156 -25.69 28.09 -13.55
C MET A 156 -25.11 29.48 -13.80
N PRO A 157 -25.67 30.28 -14.72
CA PRO A 157 -25.26 31.66 -14.91
C PRO A 157 -25.44 32.47 -13.60
N ASP A 158 -24.37 33.12 -13.15
CA ASP A 158 -24.38 33.96 -11.95
C ASP A 158 -23.38 35.11 -12.11
N PRO A 159 -23.83 36.40 -12.06
CA PRO A 159 -22.93 37.54 -12.15
C PRO A 159 -21.80 37.53 -11.09
N ASN A 160 -22.02 36.87 -9.96
CA ASN A 160 -21.01 36.66 -8.90
C ASN A 160 -20.36 35.28 -8.95
N GLY A 161 -20.54 34.54 -10.05
CA GLY A 161 -19.90 33.26 -10.26
C GLY A 161 -18.38 33.35 -10.26
N SER A 162 -17.73 32.32 -9.76
CA SER A 162 -16.27 32.24 -9.66
C SER A 162 -15.61 31.64 -10.91
N TRP A 163 -16.39 31.19 -11.86
CA TRP A 163 -15.94 30.46 -13.05
C TRP A 163 -16.39 31.15 -14.34
N LYS A 164 -15.59 30.99 -15.37
CA LYS A 164 -15.93 31.38 -16.76
C LYS A 164 -15.50 30.26 -17.72
N ALA A 165 -16.16 30.19 -18.87
CA ALA A 165 -15.73 29.29 -19.93
C ALA A 165 -14.34 29.65 -20.45
N HIS A 166 -13.56 28.64 -20.79
CA HIS A 166 -12.28 28.81 -21.47
C HIS A 166 -12.52 29.39 -22.87
N PRO A 167 -11.72 30.37 -23.35
CA PRO A 167 -11.97 31.00 -24.65
C PRO A 167 -11.80 30.05 -25.84
N ASP A 168 -10.94 29.04 -25.74
CA ASP A 168 -10.66 28.10 -26.82
C ASP A 168 -11.55 26.85 -26.78
N ASP A 169 -12.06 26.48 -25.61
CA ASP A 169 -13.03 25.40 -25.45
C ASP A 169 -14.03 25.73 -24.33
N PRO A 170 -15.29 26.07 -24.66
CA PRO A 170 -16.29 26.50 -23.69
C PRO A 170 -16.78 25.39 -22.74
N ARG A 171 -16.39 24.15 -22.97
CA ARG A 171 -16.64 23.05 -22.03
C ARG A 171 -15.80 23.21 -20.77
N ALA A 172 -14.51 23.57 -20.93
CA ALA A 172 -13.61 23.79 -19.83
C ALA A 172 -14.00 25.05 -19.03
N LEU A 173 -13.92 24.95 -17.72
CA LEU A 173 -14.14 26.08 -16.81
C LEU A 173 -12.83 26.52 -16.18
N VAL A 174 -12.57 27.82 -16.24
CA VAL A 174 -11.39 28.43 -15.63
C VAL A 174 -11.79 29.44 -14.57
N ALA A 175 -10.94 29.62 -13.57
CA ALA A 175 -11.21 30.57 -12.50
C ALA A 175 -11.31 32.01 -13.03
N ARG A 176 -12.33 32.72 -12.52
CA ARG A 176 -12.51 34.14 -12.79
C ARG A 176 -11.40 34.95 -12.12
N ARG A 177 -10.75 35.84 -12.88
CA ARG A 177 -9.72 36.76 -12.37
C ARG A 177 -10.36 37.97 -11.70
N PRO A 178 -9.63 38.65 -10.79
CA PRO A 178 -10.12 39.88 -10.12
C PRO A 178 -10.45 41.02 -11.09
N ASP A 179 -9.81 41.07 -12.26
CA ASP A 179 -9.98 42.06 -13.32
C ASP A 179 -10.99 41.66 -14.41
N ASP A 180 -11.59 40.47 -14.31
CA ASP A 180 -12.70 40.04 -15.17
C ASP A 180 -14.00 40.74 -14.72
N VAL A 181 -14.32 41.86 -15.37
CA VAL A 181 -15.47 42.72 -15.02
C VAL A 181 -16.68 42.55 -15.96
N GLU A 182 -16.45 42.00 -17.17
CA GLU A 182 -17.47 41.77 -18.18
C GLU A 182 -17.40 40.33 -18.70
N GLY A 183 -18.54 39.70 -18.92
CA GLY A 183 -18.62 38.34 -19.45
C GLY A 183 -19.71 37.51 -18.81
N GLU A 184 -19.83 36.29 -19.26
CA GLU A 184 -20.70 35.28 -18.66
C GLU A 184 -19.90 34.51 -17.60
N TYR A 185 -20.46 34.45 -16.40
CA TYR A 185 -19.88 33.79 -15.27
C TYR A 185 -20.80 32.71 -14.72
N PHE A 186 -20.23 31.69 -14.13
CA PHE A 186 -20.94 30.54 -13.61
C PHE A 186 -20.67 30.32 -12.14
N ARG A 187 -21.74 29.98 -11.42
CA ARG A 187 -21.65 29.26 -10.15
C ARG A 187 -21.62 27.78 -10.46
N VAL A 188 -20.63 27.08 -9.89
CA VAL A 188 -20.48 25.63 -10.05
C VAL A 188 -20.70 24.98 -8.69
N LEU A 189 -21.56 23.98 -8.68
CA LEU A 189 -21.94 23.19 -7.50
C LEU A 189 -21.77 21.71 -7.82
N PRO A 190 -21.50 20.84 -6.84
CA PRO A 190 -21.71 19.42 -7.06
C PRO A 190 -23.16 19.15 -7.41
N GLU A 191 -23.40 18.16 -8.24
CA GLU A 191 -24.74 17.63 -8.48
C GLU A 191 -25.34 17.08 -7.19
N GLY A 192 -26.63 17.37 -6.92
CA GLY A 192 -27.30 16.95 -5.69
C GLY A 192 -28.51 17.74 -5.31
N THR A 193 -29.10 17.41 -4.17
CA THR A 193 -30.31 18.04 -3.60
C THR A 193 -29.98 18.82 -2.32
N ILE A 194 -30.76 19.85 -2.03
CA ILE A 194 -30.54 20.74 -0.88
C ILE A 194 -31.53 20.41 0.22
N ARG A 195 -31.04 19.88 1.33
CA ARG A 195 -31.85 19.60 2.53
C ARG A 195 -32.18 20.92 3.25
N ASN A 196 -33.46 21.11 3.58
CA ASN A 196 -34.00 22.29 4.32
C ASN A 196 -33.58 23.63 3.72
N TRP A 197 -33.63 23.74 2.38
CA TRP A 197 -33.22 24.95 1.66
C TRP A 197 -34.11 26.16 2.03
N ASP A 198 -33.43 27.26 2.36
CA ASP A 198 -34.09 28.53 2.68
C ASP A 198 -34.48 29.36 1.43
N GLY A 199 -34.16 28.88 0.23
CA GLY A 199 -34.37 29.58 -1.04
C GLY A 199 -33.34 30.65 -1.37
N VAL A 200 -32.26 30.79 -0.56
CA VAL A 200 -31.27 31.86 -0.70
C VAL A 200 -29.82 31.33 -0.61
N THR A 201 -29.47 30.61 0.45
CA THR A 201 -28.13 30.14 0.69
C THR A 201 -27.97 28.67 0.32
N ILE A 202 -26.82 28.30 -0.25
CA ILE A 202 -26.51 26.92 -0.67
C ILE A 202 -25.19 26.47 0.01
N PRO A 203 -25.24 26.15 1.31
CA PRO A 203 -24.09 25.52 1.94
C PRO A 203 -23.90 24.11 1.39
N ILE A 204 -22.65 23.68 1.21
CA ILE A 204 -22.34 22.28 0.89
C ILE A 204 -22.33 21.51 2.20
N ALA A 205 -23.23 20.54 2.35
CA ALA A 205 -23.29 19.70 3.53
C ALA A 205 -22.06 18.78 3.59
N PRO A 206 -21.44 18.61 4.76
CA PRO A 206 -20.43 17.59 4.93
C PRO A 206 -21.06 16.20 4.75
N PRO A 207 -20.31 15.21 4.26
CA PRO A 207 -20.82 13.84 4.14
C PRO A 207 -21.20 13.29 5.53
N LEU A 208 -22.22 12.46 5.58
CA LEU A 208 -22.62 11.76 6.81
C LEU A 208 -21.54 10.73 7.21
N GLU A 209 -20.92 10.11 6.20
CA GLU A 209 -19.86 9.12 6.34
C GLU A 209 -18.48 9.80 6.34
N GLY A 210 -18.12 10.44 7.46
CA GLY A 210 -16.93 11.29 7.58
C GLY A 210 -15.65 10.57 8.01
N LEU A 211 -15.68 9.23 8.22
CA LEU A 211 -14.48 8.47 8.58
C LEU A 211 -13.48 8.37 7.43
N ASP A 212 -12.19 8.43 7.79
CA ASP A 212 -11.08 8.05 6.94
C ASP A 212 -10.33 6.89 7.61
N LEU A 213 -10.45 5.69 7.08
CA LEU A 213 -9.82 4.49 7.63
C LEU A 213 -8.28 4.61 7.64
N ASN A 214 -7.70 5.45 6.79
CA ASN A 214 -6.27 5.75 6.80
C ASN A 214 -5.92 6.98 7.67
N ARG A 215 -6.74 7.27 8.68
CA ARG A 215 -6.48 8.19 9.80
C ARG A 215 -6.74 7.53 11.15
N ASN A 216 -7.11 6.25 11.15
CA ASN A 216 -7.49 5.50 12.34
C ASN A 216 -6.39 4.56 12.86
N TRP A 217 -5.15 4.66 12.34
CA TRP A 217 -4.01 3.85 12.75
C TRP A 217 -3.30 4.42 14.00
N PRO A 218 -2.60 3.57 14.79
CA PRO A 218 -2.04 3.99 16.07
C PRO A 218 -0.87 4.98 16.01
N ALA A 219 -0.17 5.12 14.87
CA ALA A 219 0.97 6.03 14.76
C ALA A 219 0.50 7.48 14.72
N ASP A 220 1.00 8.30 15.63
CA ASP A 220 0.69 9.74 15.72
C ASP A 220 -0.81 10.06 15.64
N TRP A 221 -1.65 9.12 16.05
CA TRP A 221 -3.10 9.33 16.02
C TRP A 221 -3.50 10.57 16.83
N ALA A 222 -4.42 11.35 16.30
CA ALA A 222 -4.98 12.49 16.96
C ALA A 222 -6.51 12.49 16.88
N PRO A 223 -7.22 13.12 17.85
CA PRO A 223 -8.67 13.14 17.85
C PRO A 223 -9.24 13.96 16.69
N GLU A 224 -10.53 13.81 16.43
CA GLU A 224 -11.28 14.46 15.34
C GLU A 224 -11.04 15.97 15.24
N SER A 225 -10.85 16.65 16.37
CA SER A 225 -10.56 18.09 16.41
C SER A 225 -9.20 18.51 15.82
N GLU A 226 -8.28 17.56 15.69
CA GLU A 226 -6.94 17.77 15.13
C GLU A 226 -6.74 17.03 13.80
N GLN A 227 -7.36 15.88 13.65
CA GLN A 227 -7.32 15.05 12.44
C GLN A 227 -8.73 14.59 12.07
N GLN A 228 -9.31 15.22 11.06
CA GLN A 228 -10.64 14.86 10.57
C GLN A 228 -10.66 13.39 10.08
N GLY A 229 -11.73 12.69 10.42
CA GLY A 229 -11.96 11.30 10.02
C GLY A 229 -11.20 10.27 10.87
N ALA A 230 -10.52 10.69 11.94
CA ALA A 230 -9.68 9.81 12.77
C ALA A 230 -10.45 8.74 13.56
N GLY A 231 -11.76 8.88 13.70
CA GLY A 231 -12.57 8.01 14.53
C GLY A 231 -12.43 8.31 16.04
N PRO A 232 -13.19 7.63 16.90
CA PRO A 232 -13.21 7.92 18.33
C PRO A 232 -11.93 7.53 19.08
N PHE A 233 -11.17 6.55 18.57
CA PHE A 233 -9.86 6.12 19.09
C PHE A 233 -9.12 5.32 18.01
N PRO A 234 -7.79 5.16 18.12
CA PRO A 234 -7.04 4.40 17.11
C PRO A 234 -7.50 2.95 17.05
N THR A 235 -7.68 2.41 15.84
CA THR A 235 -8.26 1.08 15.58
C THR A 235 -9.71 0.91 16.06
N SER A 236 -10.46 2.01 16.13
CA SER A 236 -11.91 1.93 16.42
C SER A 236 -12.67 1.22 15.30
N GLU A 237 -12.22 1.36 14.08
CA GLU A 237 -12.88 0.81 12.90
C GLU A 237 -12.51 -0.67 12.72
N PRO A 238 -13.50 -1.53 12.48
CA PRO A 238 -13.27 -2.99 12.41
C PRO A 238 -12.30 -3.37 11.28
N GLU A 239 -12.33 -2.68 10.14
CA GLU A 239 -11.46 -2.90 9.00
C GLU A 239 -9.98 -2.62 9.36
N VAL A 240 -9.72 -1.49 10.03
CA VAL A 240 -8.37 -1.13 10.47
C VAL A 240 -7.88 -2.09 11.54
N ARG A 241 -8.74 -2.46 12.48
CA ARG A 241 -8.40 -3.43 13.54
C ARG A 241 -8.03 -4.78 12.95
N ALA A 242 -8.81 -5.28 11.98
CA ALA A 242 -8.52 -6.54 11.30
C ALA A 242 -7.15 -6.52 10.60
N LEU A 243 -6.80 -5.43 9.92
CA LEU A 243 -5.48 -5.27 9.31
C LEU A 243 -4.37 -5.23 10.35
N VAL A 244 -4.50 -4.42 11.40
CA VAL A 244 -3.48 -4.31 12.46
C VAL A 244 -3.23 -5.66 13.11
N GLU A 245 -4.28 -6.40 13.48
CA GLU A 245 -4.17 -7.74 14.07
C GLU A 245 -3.51 -8.74 13.11
N ALA A 246 -3.90 -8.72 11.82
CA ALA A 246 -3.31 -9.57 10.80
C ALA A 246 -1.83 -9.30 10.58
N ILE A 247 -1.42 -8.03 10.54
CA ILE A 247 -0.03 -7.62 10.36
C ILE A 247 0.81 -7.99 11.58
N VAL A 248 0.34 -7.71 12.80
CA VAL A 248 1.07 -8.01 14.05
C VAL A 248 1.25 -9.52 14.24
N ALA A 249 0.30 -10.33 13.79
CA ALA A 249 0.41 -11.80 13.83
C ALA A 249 1.48 -12.35 12.87
N ARG A 250 1.90 -11.57 11.85
CA ARG A 250 2.83 -11.99 10.78
C ARG A 250 4.19 -11.31 10.91
N LYS A 251 4.99 -11.76 11.86
CA LYS A 251 6.29 -11.15 12.21
C LYS A 251 7.34 -11.20 11.11
N ASN A 252 7.12 -11.99 10.07
CA ASN A 252 8.02 -12.15 8.93
C ASN A 252 7.88 -11.05 7.85
N ILE A 253 7.01 -10.06 8.05
CA ILE A 253 6.82 -8.93 7.14
C ILE A 253 8.08 -8.05 7.15
N THR A 254 8.66 -7.82 5.96
CA THR A 254 9.85 -6.99 5.73
C THR A 254 9.51 -5.72 4.97
N SER A 255 8.47 -5.76 4.13
CA SER A 255 7.99 -4.63 3.34
C SER A 255 6.47 -4.62 3.28
N TYR A 256 5.91 -3.45 3.06
CA TYR A 256 4.48 -3.19 3.04
C TYR A 256 4.13 -2.22 1.92
N VAL A 257 2.99 -2.42 1.26
CA VAL A 257 2.48 -1.50 0.24
C VAL A 257 0.97 -1.33 0.40
N GLY A 258 0.52 -0.08 0.57
CA GLY A 258 -0.88 0.31 0.43
C GLY A 258 -1.17 0.76 -1.00
N TYR A 259 -2.18 0.18 -1.64
CA TYR A 259 -2.64 0.54 -2.98
C TYR A 259 -3.80 1.53 -2.90
N HIS A 260 -3.55 2.74 -3.39
CA HIS A 260 -4.42 3.90 -3.38
C HIS A 260 -4.59 4.49 -4.77
N THR A 261 -5.42 5.51 -4.89
CA THR A 261 -5.51 6.45 -5.99
C THR A 261 -5.71 7.86 -5.41
N PHE A 262 -5.33 8.95 -6.05
CA PHE A 262 -4.69 9.10 -7.37
C PHE A 262 -3.50 10.05 -7.24
N SER A 263 -2.55 10.01 -8.12
CA SER A 263 -1.49 11.01 -8.36
C SER A 263 -0.31 10.46 -9.17
N GLY A 264 -0.28 9.14 -9.40
CA GLY A 264 0.79 8.49 -10.16
C GLY A 264 2.15 8.59 -9.47
N VAL A 265 2.22 8.25 -8.15
CA VAL A 265 3.45 8.34 -7.35
C VAL A 265 3.58 7.15 -6.39
N HIS A 266 4.81 6.91 -5.92
CA HIS A 266 5.07 6.10 -4.74
C HIS A 266 5.41 7.01 -3.57
N LEU A 267 4.68 6.86 -2.46
CA LEU A 267 4.87 7.63 -1.25
C LEU A 267 5.61 6.81 -0.19
N ARG A 268 6.56 7.44 0.50
CA ARG A 268 7.23 6.86 1.66
C ARG A 268 6.98 7.67 2.92
N PRO A 269 7.07 7.05 4.12
CA PRO A 269 7.02 7.78 5.37
C PRO A 269 8.14 8.85 5.46
N TRP A 270 8.10 9.73 6.41
CA TRP A 270 7.02 9.93 7.37
C TRP A 270 6.04 10.96 6.85
N SER A 271 4.81 10.91 7.38
CA SER A 271 3.82 11.95 7.12
C SER A 271 4.02 13.15 8.06
N GLY A 272 4.48 12.89 9.29
CA GLY A 272 4.60 13.87 10.36
C GLY A 272 6.00 14.44 10.58
N HIS A 273 7.06 13.83 10.06
CA HIS A 273 8.44 14.14 10.37
C HIS A 273 9.30 14.36 9.13
N PRO A 274 10.29 15.28 9.16
CA PRO A 274 11.21 15.49 8.04
C PRO A 274 12.22 14.34 7.89
N ASP A 275 12.88 14.30 6.74
CA ASP A 275 13.91 13.31 6.44
C ASP A 275 15.11 13.34 7.40
N ASP A 276 15.39 14.48 8.04
CA ASP A 276 16.48 14.63 9.01
C ASP A 276 16.29 13.76 10.27
N ASP A 277 15.07 13.33 10.55
CA ASP A 277 14.73 12.47 11.69
C ASP A 277 14.92 10.98 11.40
N PHE A 278 15.13 10.59 10.12
CA PHE A 278 15.37 9.19 9.76
C PHE A 278 16.74 8.69 10.20
N PRO A 279 16.83 7.41 10.64
CA PRO A 279 18.10 6.71 10.60
C PRO A 279 18.71 6.73 9.20
N VAL A 280 19.95 7.17 9.08
CA VAL A 280 20.61 7.38 7.77
C VAL A 280 20.61 6.12 6.89
N PRO A 281 20.86 4.88 7.43
CA PRO A 281 20.76 3.67 6.61
C PRO A 281 19.35 3.42 6.05
N ASP A 282 18.31 3.72 6.83
CA ASP A 282 16.92 3.50 6.43
C ASP A 282 16.50 4.47 5.33
N LEU A 283 16.80 5.76 5.46
CA LEU A 283 16.53 6.76 4.42
C LEU A 283 17.21 6.40 3.11
N ARG A 284 18.46 5.93 3.19
CA ARG A 284 19.20 5.47 2.02
C ARG A 284 18.54 4.25 1.37
N ALA A 285 18.08 3.28 2.16
CA ALA A 285 17.40 2.11 1.63
C ALA A 285 16.08 2.50 0.94
N PHE A 286 15.30 3.42 1.53
CA PHE A 286 14.12 3.99 0.88
C PHE A 286 14.48 4.66 -0.46
N ALA A 287 15.54 5.47 -0.52
CA ALA A 287 15.96 6.12 -1.75
C ALA A 287 16.28 5.11 -2.86
N LEU A 288 17.09 4.07 -2.55
CA LEU A 288 17.46 3.04 -3.54
C LEU A 288 16.28 2.18 -3.98
N MET A 289 15.37 1.83 -3.07
CA MET A 289 14.14 1.12 -3.43
C MET A 289 13.19 2.00 -4.23
N GLY A 290 13.12 3.29 -3.94
CA GLY A 290 12.33 4.26 -4.69
C GLY A 290 12.84 4.50 -6.11
N GLU A 291 14.17 4.55 -6.32
CA GLU A 291 14.77 4.60 -7.66
C GLU A 291 14.34 3.39 -8.51
N GLU A 292 14.34 2.19 -7.91
CA GLU A 292 13.91 0.99 -8.61
C GLU A 292 12.39 0.96 -8.84
N ALA A 293 11.58 1.42 -7.87
CA ALA A 293 10.15 1.60 -8.07
C ALA A 293 9.86 2.50 -9.27
N THR A 294 10.54 3.65 -9.35
CA THR A 294 10.41 4.58 -10.49
C THR A 294 10.83 3.92 -11.81
N ARG A 295 11.92 3.15 -11.81
CA ARG A 295 12.39 2.45 -13.00
C ARG A 295 11.40 1.41 -13.51
N LEU A 296 10.74 0.68 -12.59
CA LEU A 296 9.79 -0.39 -12.92
C LEU A 296 8.44 0.16 -13.38
N THR A 297 7.96 1.22 -12.73
CA THR A 297 6.57 1.68 -12.88
C THR A 297 6.43 3.01 -13.62
N GLY A 298 7.50 3.78 -13.72
CA GLY A 298 7.46 5.16 -14.23
C GLY A 298 6.94 6.21 -13.23
N TYR A 299 6.52 5.78 -12.03
CA TYR A 299 6.05 6.68 -10.99
C TYR A 299 7.21 7.21 -10.15
N PRO A 300 7.30 8.53 -9.87
CA PRO A 300 8.29 9.04 -8.95
C PRO A 300 8.04 8.54 -7.52
N ALA A 301 9.13 8.24 -6.81
CA ALA A 301 9.10 7.93 -5.40
C ALA A 301 9.41 9.19 -4.59
N ILE A 302 8.46 9.65 -3.78
CA ILE A 302 8.50 10.93 -3.07
C ILE A 302 8.19 10.78 -1.57
N SER A 303 8.54 11.80 -0.80
CA SER A 303 8.25 11.89 0.62
C SER A 303 6.86 12.45 0.88
N ILE A 304 6.07 11.82 1.76
CA ILE A 304 4.79 12.39 2.16
C ILE A 304 5.01 13.76 2.82
N PHE A 305 5.99 13.87 3.72
CA PHE A 305 6.25 15.10 4.46
C PHE A 305 6.69 16.26 3.56
N HIS A 306 7.57 16.01 2.60
CA HIS A 306 8.15 17.07 1.77
C HIS A 306 7.29 17.41 0.56
N ASP A 307 6.65 16.39 -0.07
CA ASP A 307 6.09 16.55 -1.41
C ASP A 307 4.58 16.30 -1.50
N PHE A 308 3.92 15.79 -0.41
CA PHE A 308 2.52 15.36 -0.47
C PHE A 308 1.65 15.91 0.68
N LYS A 309 1.99 17.09 1.23
CA LYS A 309 1.19 17.76 2.26
C LYS A 309 -0.04 18.44 1.65
N TYR A 310 -1.21 18.13 2.17
CA TYR A 310 -2.45 18.84 1.79
C TYR A 310 -2.46 20.32 2.22
N HIS A 311 -1.69 20.67 3.22
CA HIS A 311 -1.53 22.05 3.68
C HIS A 311 -0.12 22.24 4.27
N PRO A 312 0.59 23.36 3.97
CA PRO A 312 1.97 23.57 4.42
C PRO A 312 2.19 23.48 5.94
N LYS A 313 1.16 23.79 6.74
CA LYS A 313 1.23 23.84 8.21
C LYS A 313 0.63 22.62 8.91
N THR A 314 0.03 21.70 8.18
CA THR A 314 -0.59 20.50 8.76
C THR A 314 0.11 19.25 8.26
N VAL A 315 0.22 18.27 9.14
CA VAL A 315 0.74 16.94 8.83
C VAL A 315 -0.38 15.92 8.91
N ILE A 316 -0.27 14.87 8.13
CA ILE A 316 -1.19 13.74 8.18
C ILE A 316 -0.86 12.92 9.43
N LYS A 317 -1.88 12.50 10.17
CA LYS A 317 -1.77 11.70 11.40
C LYS A 317 -2.60 10.43 11.29
N GLY A 318 -2.18 9.38 12.00
CA GLY A 318 -2.92 8.13 12.05
C GLY A 318 -2.93 7.33 10.73
N GLY A 319 -1.85 7.43 9.95
CA GLY A 319 -1.67 6.70 8.68
C GLY A 319 -1.01 5.33 8.86
N ASP A 320 -1.31 4.43 7.93
CA ASP A 320 -0.83 3.05 7.90
C ASP A 320 0.70 2.94 7.68
N VAL A 321 1.25 3.66 6.71
CA VAL A 321 2.68 3.58 6.38
C VAL A 321 3.58 4.06 7.52
N ASP A 322 3.16 5.11 8.23
CA ASP A 322 3.88 5.60 9.40
C ASP A 322 3.85 4.56 10.52
N TRP A 323 2.69 3.92 10.75
CA TRP A 323 2.58 2.87 11.74
C TRP A 323 3.44 1.66 11.42
N VAL A 324 3.42 1.18 10.18
CA VAL A 324 4.19 0.01 9.77
C VAL A 324 5.70 0.28 9.88
N TYR A 325 6.18 1.43 9.41
CA TYR A 325 7.58 1.76 9.52
C TYR A 325 7.98 2.06 10.98
N ASP A 326 7.25 2.92 11.66
CA ASP A 326 7.64 3.40 12.99
C ASP A 326 7.49 2.34 14.09
N HIS A 327 6.45 1.50 14.03
CA HIS A 327 6.18 0.49 15.07
C HIS A 327 6.81 -0.87 14.76
N LEU A 328 6.86 -1.26 13.49
CA LEU A 328 7.37 -2.57 13.10
C LEU A 328 8.76 -2.50 12.46
N GLY A 329 9.18 -1.35 11.99
CA GLY A 329 10.43 -1.18 11.26
C GLY A 329 10.47 -1.97 9.95
N ALA A 330 9.33 -2.15 9.28
CA ALA A 330 9.26 -2.67 7.92
C ALA A 330 9.22 -1.51 6.93
N TYR A 331 9.82 -1.69 5.75
CA TYR A 331 9.79 -0.65 4.72
C TYR A 331 8.39 -0.52 4.14
N ALA A 332 7.74 0.62 4.39
CA ALA A 332 6.36 0.87 4.03
C ALA A 332 6.24 1.87 2.86
N TRP A 333 5.34 1.58 1.93
CA TRP A 333 5.07 2.37 0.74
C TRP A 333 3.57 2.55 0.54
N VAL A 334 3.17 3.67 -0.07
CA VAL A 334 1.88 3.83 -0.74
C VAL A 334 2.13 3.91 -2.23
N THR A 335 1.34 3.23 -3.02
CA THR A 335 1.25 3.45 -4.46
C THR A 335 -0.06 4.16 -4.76
N GLU A 336 0.02 5.39 -5.22
CA GLU A 336 -1.11 6.18 -5.71
C GLU A 336 -1.23 5.97 -7.22
N PHE A 337 -2.11 5.07 -7.64
CA PHE A 337 -2.32 4.80 -9.06
C PHE A 337 -2.92 5.98 -9.77
N TRP A 338 -2.63 6.09 -11.06
CA TRP A 338 -3.24 6.98 -12.01
C TRP A 338 -2.98 8.48 -11.78
N SER A 339 -2.68 9.18 -12.84
CA SER A 339 -2.58 10.63 -12.87
C SER A 339 -2.99 11.13 -14.25
N PRO A 340 -4.18 11.74 -14.38
CA PRO A 340 -4.59 12.39 -15.61
C PRO A 340 -3.59 13.44 -16.09
N GLN A 341 -2.99 14.20 -15.16
CA GLN A 341 -2.00 15.23 -15.47
C GLN A 341 -0.77 14.63 -16.18
N ARG A 342 -0.15 13.62 -15.57
CA ARG A 342 1.02 12.96 -16.17
C ARG A 342 0.68 12.31 -17.50
N ARG A 343 -0.50 11.75 -17.61
CA ARG A 343 -0.98 11.13 -18.84
C ARG A 343 -1.23 12.15 -19.95
N ALA A 344 -1.66 13.38 -19.58
CA ALA A 344 -1.78 14.53 -20.48
C ALA A 344 -0.43 15.21 -20.80
N GLY A 345 0.69 14.69 -20.28
CA GLY A 345 2.03 15.24 -20.52
C GLY A 345 2.48 16.33 -19.55
N ILE A 346 1.70 16.60 -18.50
CA ILE A 346 2.06 17.56 -17.44
C ILE A 346 2.91 16.79 -16.43
N THR A 347 4.22 17.04 -16.38
CA THR A 347 5.17 16.26 -15.57
C THR A 347 5.93 17.05 -14.53
N ASP A 348 5.97 18.38 -14.66
CA ASP A 348 6.67 19.30 -13.75
C ASP A 348 5.65 20.09 -12.93
N TYR A 349 5.16 19.49 -11.86
CA TYR A 349 4.18 20.11 -10.97
C TYR A 349 4.21 19.49 -9.57
N HIS A 350 3.81 20.29 -8.58
CA HIS A 350 3.48 19.82 -7.24
C HIS A 350 2.02 19.40 -7.22
N PHE A 351 1.75 18.12 -6.99
CA PHE A 351 0.43 17.52 -7.12
C PHE A 351 -0.66 18.28 -6.35
N ILE A 352 -0.45 18.55 -5.08
CA ILE A 352 -1.45 19.23 -4.24
C ILE A 352 -1.66 20.69 -4.67
N GLU A 353 -0.61 21.41 -5.04
CA GLU A 353 -0.72 22.80 -5.50
C GLU A 353 -1.44 22.86 -6.85
N TRP A 354 -1.16 21.91 -7.73
CA TRP A 354 -1.84 21.83 -9.02
C TRP A 354 -3.36 21.63 -8.88
N LEU A 355 -3.79 20.78 -7.92
CA LEU A 355 -5.23 20.60 -7.63
C LEU A 355 -5.90 21.85 -7.08
N ARG A 356 -5.15 22.75 -6.45
CA ARG A 356 -5.69 24.02 -5.95
C ARG A 356 -5.79 25.08 -7.04
N GLU A 357 -4.74 25.18 -7.83
CA GLU A 357 -4.65 26.17 -8.89
C GLU A 357 -3.70 25.64 -9.98
N HIS A 358 -4.19 25.58 -11.20
CA HIS A 358 -3.43 25.19 -12.38
C HIS A 358 -3.71 26.15 -13.55
N SER A 359 -2.90 26.07 -14.59
CA SER A 359 -3.05 26.94 -15.74
C SER A 359 -4.26 26.56 -16.60
N PRO A 360 -4.88 27.51 -17.32
CA PRO A 360 -5.91 27.19 -18.32
C PRO A 360 -5.42 26.19 -19.39
N GLU A 361 -4.14 26.25 -19.74
CA GLU A 361 -3.51 25.35 -20.70
C GLU A 361 -3.46 23.90 -20.17
N ASP A 362 -3.21 23.73 -18.88
CA ASP A 362 -3.24 22.41 -18.24
C ASP A 362 -4.65 21.82 -18.22
N GLU A 363 -5.67 22.65 -17.94
CA GLU A 363 -7.07 22.22 -18.01
C GLU A 363 -7.44 21.71 -19.41
N LEU A 364 -7.03 22.43 -20.47
CA LEU A 364 -7.24 21.97 -21.85
C LEU A 364 -6.44 20.69 -22.17
N ALA A 365 -5.23 20.54 -21.64
CA ALA A 365 -4.43 19.35 -21.88
C ALA A 365 -5.12 18.10 -21.28
N VAL A 366 -5.67 18.22 -20.06
CA VAL A 366 -6.41 17.11 -19.42
C VAL A 366 -7.74 16.86 -20.13
N LEU A 367 -8.45 17.91 -20.58
CA LEU A 367 -9.67 17.76 -21.39
C LEU A 367 -9.37 17.07 -22.74
N GLY A 368 -8.26 17.43 -23.39
CA GLY A 368 -7.80 16.75 -24.60
C GLY A 368 -7.50 15.26 -24.40
N LEU A 369 -6.99 14.89 -23.23
CA LEU A 369 -6.83 13.48 -22.86
C LEU A 369 -8.19 12.78 -22.71
N ALA A 370 -9.16 13.41 -22.06
CA ALA A 370 -10.51 12.84 -21.94
C ALA A 370 -11.17 12.64 -23.31
N ASP A 371 -11.00 13.59 -24.22
CA ASP A 371 -11.46 13.47 -25.63
C ASP A 371 -10.76 12.31 -26.36
N GLU A 372 -9.45 12.16 -26.20
CA GLU A 372 -8.68 11.04 -26.79
C GLU A 372 -9.19 9.67 -26.28
N LEU A 373 -9.48 9.58 -24.99
CA LEU A 373 -9.96 8.35 -24.36
C LEU A 373 -11.45 8.10 -24.59
N GLY A 374 -12.21 9.13 -24.96
CA GLY A 374 -13.66 9.05 -25.19
C GLY A 374 -14.48 8.91 -23.90
N GLU A 375 -13.89 9.20 -22.74
CA GLU A 375 -14.52 9.11 -21.43
C GLU A 375 -13.83 10.05 -20.42
N GLY A 376 -14.51 10.37 -19.33
CA GLY A 376 -13.95 11.18 -18.25
C GLY A 376 -14.53 12.59 -18.15
N TYR A 377 -15.01 13.16 -19.24
CA TYR A 377 -15.68 14.45 -19.25
C TYR A 377 -17.04 14.33 -19.91
N VAL A 378 -18.04 15.01 -19.36
CA VAL A 378 -19.40 15.06 -19.90
C VAL A 378 -19.70 16.49 -20.32
N ASP A 379 -20.09 16.67 -21.58
CA ASP A 379 -20.48 17.98 -22.09
C ASP A 379 -21.66 18.53 -21.30
N TRP A 380 -21.65 19.82 -21.02
CA TRP A 380 -22.73 20.48 -20.29
C TRP A 380 -24.02 20.40 -21.05
N TYR A 381 -25.10 19.89 -20.39
CA TYR A 381 -26.45 19.78 -20.95
C TYR A 381 -27.47 20.39 -20.01
N PRO A 382 -28.56 21.01 -20.58
CA PRO A 382 -29.57 21.67 -19.78
C PRO A 382 -30.40 20.65 -18.98
N PHE A 383 -30.66 21.00 -17.72
CA PHE A 383 -31.48 20.24 -16.80
C PHE A 383 -32.35 21.16 -15.95
N GLU A 384 -33.59 20.77 -15.70
CA GLU A 384 -34.53 21.50 -14.83
C GLU A 384 -34.46 20.93 -13.42
N HIS A 385 -33.58 21.52 -12.60
CA HIS A 385 -33.39 21.07 -11.23
C HIS A 385 -34.61 21.41 -10.36
N PRO A 386 -35.16 20.46 -9.56
CA PRO A 386 -36.43 20.64 -8.85
C PRO A 386 -36.41 21.77 -7.81
N GLN A 387 -35.25 22.19 -7.34
CA GLN A 387 -35.13 23.29 -6.37
C GLN A 387 -34.50 24.55 -6.99
N LEU A 388 -33.45 24.40 -7.83
CA LEU A 388 -32.68 25.52 -8.37
C LEU A 388 -33.25 26.09 -9.71
N GLY A 389 -34.20 25.37 -10.35
CA GLY A 389 -34.67 25.71 -11.69
C GLY A 389 -33.64 25.33 -12.77
N PRO A 390 -33.53 26.11 -13.87
CA PRO A 390 -32.65 25.78 -14.97
C PRO A 390 -31.17 25.78 -14.55
N VAL A 391 -30.50 24.65 -14.76
CA VAL A 391 -29.07 24.45 -14.59
C VAL A 391 -28.50 23.69 -15.79
N GLU A 392 -27.20 23.59 -15.90
CA GLU A 392 -26.57 22.61 -16.79
C GLU A 392 -25.79 21.60 -15.94
N ILE A 393 -25.97 20.30 -16.24
CA ILE A 393 -25.20 19.20 -15.62
C ILE A 393 -24.08 18.80 -16.57
N GLY A 394 -22.90 18.42 -16.02
CA GLY A 394 -21.74 18.00 -16.81
C GLY A 394 -20.43 18.17 -16.05
N GLY A 395 -19.36 18.29 -16.82
CA GLY A 395 -18.01 18.44 -16.27
C GLY A 395 -17.29 17.11 -16.04
N TRP A 396 -16.35 17.11 -15.12
CA TRP A 396 -15.50 15.95 -14.84
C TRP A 396 -16.22 14.83 -14.10
N ASP A 397 -16.08 13.60 -14.59
CA ASP A 397 -16.40 12.40 -13.82
C ASP A 397 -15.25 12.12 -12.83
N LEU A 398 -15.47 12.51 -11.57
CA LEU A 398 -14.43 12.38 -10.55
C LEU A 398 -14.06 10.92 -10.28
N VAL A 399 -15.04 10.03 -10.31
CA VAL A 399 -14.84 8.62 -9.94
C VAL A 399 -14.18 7.84 -11.06
N ARG A 400 -14.65 8.02 -12.29
CA ARG A 400 -14.24 7.18 -13.45
C ARG A 400 -13.10 7.78 -14.25
N PHE A 401 -12.61 8.96 -13.88
CA PHE A 401 -11.49 9.59 -14.56
C PHE A 401 -10.43 10.14 -13.61
N TRP A 402 -10.82 10.83 -12.52
CA TRP A 402 -9.84 11.40 -11.59
C TRP A 402 -9.35 10.38 -10.56
N PHE A 403 -10.26 9.66 -9.90
CA PHE A 403 -9.89 8.65 -8.90
C PHE A 403 -9.48 7.31 -9.49
N ASN A 404 -10.00 6.97 -10.66
CA ASN A 404 -9.65 5.72 -11.32
C ASN A 404 -9.36 5.98 -12.80
N PRO A 405 -8.41 5.26 -13.41
CA PRO A 405 -8.23 5.34 -14.85
C PRO A 405 -9.48 4.84 -15.56
N PRO A 406 -9.77 5.36 -16.75
CA PRO A 406 -10.66 4.70 -17.70
C PRO A 406 -10.33 3.22 -17.84
N LEU A 407 -11.34 2.36 -17.99
CA LEU A 407 -11.12 0.89 -18.07
C LEU A 407 -10.17 0.50 -19.21
N SER A 408 -10.15 1.27 -20.28
CA SER A 408 -9.21 1.11 -21.41
C SER A 408 -7.74 1.28 -21.00
N GLN A 409 -7.46 1.98 -19.90
CA GLN A 409 -6.11 2.25 -19.38
C GLN A 409 -5.74 1.37 -18.18
N LEU A 410 -6.73 0.72 -17.54
CA LEU A 410 -6.58 0.04 -16.25
C LEU A 410 -5.49 -1.04 -16.27
N GLU A 411 -5.44 -1.88 -17.30
CA GLU A 411 -4.45 -2.95 -17.43
C GLU A 411 -3.03 -2.40 -17.52
N ALA A 412 -2.82 -1.41 -18.40
CA ALA A 412 -1.50 -0.79 -18.59
C ALA A 412 -1.02 -0.09 -17.32
N GLU A 413 -1.95 0.49 -16.57
CA GLU A 413 -1.68 1.21 -15.34
C GLU A 413 -1.23 0.28 -14.20
N VAL A 414 -1.92 -0.85 -13.98
CA VAL A 414 -1.66 -1.69 -12.80
C VAL A 414 -0.55 -2.74 -13.00
N ARG A 415 -0.31 -3.21 -14.24
CA ARG A 415 0.62 -4.31 -14.50
C ARG A 415 2.04 -4.10 -13.96
N PRO A 416 2.71 -2.95 -14.16
CA PRO A 416 4.08 -2.74 -13.71
C PRO A 416 4.27 -2.84 -12.19
N HIS A 417 3.23 -2.60 -11.43
CA HIS A 417 3.29 -2.56 -9.97
C HIS A 417 3.37 -3.95 -9.32
N ALA A 418 2.99 -5.01 -10.03
CA ALA A 418 3.25 -6.38 -9.61
C ALA A 418 4.76 -6.67 -9.55
N ASP A 419 5.54 -6.17 -10.52
CA ASP A 419 7.01 -6.29 -10.51
C ASP A 419 7.66 -5.52 -9.36
N PHE A 420 7.09 -4.40 -8.95
CA PHE A 420 7.58 -3.67 -7.75
C PHE A 420 7.34 -4.48 -6.47
N ALA A 421 6.19 -5.11 -6.29
CA ALA A 421 5.93 -5.99 -5.14
C ALA A 421 6.88 -7.21 -5.13
N VAL A 422 7.14 -7.82 -6.30
CA VAL A 422 8.13 -8.90 -6.46
C VAL A 422 9.54 -8.40 -6.11
N TYR A 423 9.93 -7.21 -6.54
CA TYR A 423 11.20 -6.60 -6.18
C TYR A 423 11.34 -6.42 -4.67
N LEU A 424 10.32 -5.86 -3.99
CA LEU A 424 10.33 -5.69 -2.53
C LEU A 424 10.48 -7.05 -1.80
N ALA A 425 9.88 -8.11 -2.32
CA ALA A 425 10.06 -9.45 -1.80
C ALA A 425 11.53 -9.93 -1.96
N LEU A 426 12.14 -9.72 -3.11
CA LEU A 426 13.48 -10.21 -3.44
C LEU A 426 14.60 -9.44 -2.71
N VAL A 427 14.39 -8.16 -2.35
CA VAL A 427 15.37 -7.39 -1.56
C VAL A 427 15.34 -7.73 -0.07
N SER A 428 14.34 -8.45 0.42
CA SER A 428 14.25 -8.88 1.82
C SER A 428 15.46 -9.71 2.23
N PRO A 429 15.83 -9.76 3.53
CA PRO A 429 16.92 -10.62 4.00
C PRO A 429 16.61 -12.09 3.73
N ARG A 430 17.64 -12.91 3.65
CA ARG A 430 17.52 -14.36 3.47
C ARG A 430 18.62 -15.09 4.21
N LEU A 431 18.23 -15.83 5.22
CA LEU A 431 19.14 -16.66 5.98
C LEU A 431 19.48 -17.94 5.19
N GLU A 432 20.75 -18.30 5.13
CA GLU A 432 21.24 -19.53 4.53
C GLU A 432 22.32 -20.18 5.39
N VAL A 433 22.41 -21.50 5.30
CA VAL A 433 23.54 -22.26 5.88
C VAL A 433 24.65 -22.26 4.84
N ARG A 434 25.77 -21.58 5.15
CA ARG A 434 26.97 -21.60 4.32
C ARG A 434 27.76 -22.88 4.47
N SER A 435 27.93 -23.37 5.71
CA SER A 435 28.49 -24.67 6.02
C SER A 435 28.03 -25.17 7.40
N PHE A 436 28.00 -26.49 7.56
CA PHE A 436 27.83 -27.17 8.85
C PHE A 436 28.80 -28.35 8.86
N ASP A 437 29.87 -28.25 9.66
CA ASP A 437 31.00 -29.14 9.63
C ASP A 437 31.28 -29.72 11.03
N ALA A 438 31.86 -30.93 11.08
CA ALA A 438 32.32 -31.60 12.29
C ALA A 438 33.81 -31.97 12.17
N GLU A 439 34.58 -31.65 13.17
CA GLU A 439 36.01 -32.04 13.28
C GLU A 439 36.21 -32.85 14.56
N PRO A 440 36.86 -34.05 14.52
CA PRO A 440 37.16 -34.80 15.70
C PRO A 440 38.17 -34.04 16.57
N VAL A 441 37.92 -34.01 17.90
CA VAL A 441 38.83 -33.39 18.87
C VAL A 441 39.59 -34.46 19.65
N VAL A 442 38.87 -35.46 20.17
CA VAL A 442 39.36 -36.69 20.78
C VAL A 442 38.34 -37.80 20.49
N ASP A 443 38.65 -39.05 20.86
CA ASP A 443 37.74 -40.18 20.66
C ASP A 443 36.36 -39.90 21.26
N GLY A 444 35.33 -39.96 20.40
CA GLY A 444 33.92 -39.71 20.75
C GLY A 444 33.55 -38.25 21.00
N ALA A 445 34.49 -37.30 20.79
CA ALA A 445 34.17 -35.88 20.90
C ALA A 445 34.52 -35.11 19.63
N TYR A 446 33.58 -34.24 19.19
CA TYR A 446 33.65 -33.52 17.94
C TYR A 446 33.39 -32.02 18.17
N ARG A 447 34.14 -31.18 17.45
CA ARG A 447 33.84 -29.77 17.32
C ARG A 447 32.88 -29.62 16.15
N LEU A 448 31.69 -29.06 16.41
CA LEU A 448 30.73 -28.67 15.39
C LEU A 448 30.89 -27.18 15.08
N ARG A 449 30.85 -26.82 13.81
CA ARG A 449 30.84 -25.44 13.36
C ARG A 449 29.73 -25.21 12.36
N LEU A 450 28.78 -24.35 12.72
CA LEU A 450 27.74 -23.81 11.81
C LEU A 450 28.17 -22.42 11.36
N VAL A 451 28.15 -22.17 10.05
CA VAL A 451 28.28 -20.83 9.47
C VAL A 451 26.98 -20.43 8.79
N LEU A 452 26.42 -19.34 9.24
CA LEU A 452 25.21 -18.72 8.69
C LEU A 452 25.57 -17.50 7.85
N GLU A 453 24.81 -17.25 6.80
CA GLU A 453 24.98 -16.11 5.90
C GLU A 453 23.63 -15.48 5.55
N ASN A 454 23.56 -14.15 5.52
CA ASN A 454 22.45 -13.42 4.92
C ASN A 454 22.77 -13.16 3.45
N THR A 455 22.07 -13.83 2.54
CA THR A 455 22.22 -13.65 1.08
C THR A 455 21.26 -12.59 0.52
N GLY A 456 20.41 -12.00 1.36
CA GLY A 456 19.50 -10.93 0.99
C GLY A 456 20.20 -9.57 0.76
N TRP A 457 19.44 -8.60 0.28
CA TRP A 457 19.93 -7.24 0.09
C TRP A 457 19.80 -6.41 1.37
N LEU A 458 18.67 -6.53 2.10
CA LEU A 458 18.47 -5.91 3.41
C LEU A 458 19.18 -6.71 4.52
N PRO A 459 19.58 -6.06 5.64
CA PRO A 459 20.05 -6.76 6.84
C PRO A 459 18.93 -7.59 7.48
N THR A 460 19.28 -8.55 8.34
CA THR A 460 18.27 -9.41 8.98
C THR A 460 17.28 -8.63 9.85
N ASN A 461 17.73 -7.55 10.50
CA ASN A 461 16.83 -6.63 11.21
C ASN A 461 15.89 -5.84 10.30
N VAL A 462 16.11 -5.82 8.98
CA VAL A 462 15.40 -5.04 7.96
C VAL A 462 15.77 -3.56 8.01
N SER A 463 15.53 -2.86 9.13
CA SER A 463 15.78 -1.43 9.31
C SER A 463 16.39 -1.12 10.68
N GLU A 464 17.05 0.02 10.82
CA GLU A 464 17.49 0.52 12.13
C GLU A 464 16.30 0.83 13.04
N LYS A 465 15.18 1.27 12.46
CA LYS A 465 13.94 1.49 13.20
C LYS A 465 13.44 0.23 13.90
N ALA A 466 13.57 -0.95 13.28
CA ALA A 466 13.21 -2.22 13.90
C ALA A 466 14.05 -2.55 15.15
N LEU A 467 15.34 -2.17 15.15
CA LEU A 467 16.22 -2.32 16.33
C LEU A 467 15.83 -1.31 17.43
N GLU A 468 15.61 -0.05 17.08
CA GLU A 468 15.17 0.99 18.03
C GLU A 468 13.89 0.57 18.76
N ARG A 469 12.93 0.03 18.01
CA ARG A 469 11.63 -0.42 18.55
C ARG A 469 11.67 -1.81 19.18
N ARG A 470 12.79 -2.53 19.09
CA ARG A 470 12.90 -3.94 19.50
C ARG A 470 11.84 -4.83 18.85
N ALA A 471 11.52 -4.52 17.61
CA ALA A 471 10.49 -5.22 16.82
C ALA A 471 11.00 -6.50 16.16
N VAL A 472 12.27 -6.83 16.34
CA VAL A 472 12.93 -8.00 15.74
C VAL A 472 13.86 -8.66 16.76
N ARG A 473 13.90 -9.99 16.76
CA ARG A 473 14.79 -10.79 17.62
C ARG A 473 16.07 -11.17 16.89
N PRO A 474 17.16 -11.52 17.63
CA PRO A 474 18.35 -12.14 17.03
C PRO A 474 18.03 -13.47 16.34
N ILE A 475 18.93 -13.94 15.48
CA ILE A 475 18.88 -15.29 14.94
C ILE A 475 18.99 -16.29 16.10
N GLU A 476 18.01 -17.19 16.21
CA GLU A 476 18.01 -18.30 17.15
C GLU A 476 18.51 -19.55 16.44
N VAL A 477 19.47 -20.24 17.07
CA VAL A 477 20.06 -21.49 16.56
C VAL A 477 19.80 -22.60 17.58
N GLU A 478 19.19 -23.70 17.14
CA GLU A 478 18.88 -24.88 17.95
C GLU A 478 19.63 -26.09 17.40
N LEU A 479 20.44 -26.70 18.28
CA LEU A 479 21.19 -27.93 18.00
C LEU A 479 20.42 -29.14 18.56
N GLU A 480 20.14 -30.11 17.70
CA GLU A 480 19.48 -31.37 18.02
C GLU A 480 20.51 -32.52 17.99
N LEU A 481 20.63 -33.20 19.12
CA LEU A 481 21.52 -34.34 19.28
C LEU A 481 20.72 -35.64 19.47
N PRO A 482 21.20 -36.77 18.92
CA PRO A 482 20.57 -38.07 19.17
C PRO A 482 20.80 -38.57 20.60
N ASP A 483 20.04 -39.54 21.01
CA ASP A 483 20.16 -40.19 22.32
C ASP A 483 21.58 -40.69 22.57
N GLY A 484 22.05 -40.54 23.80
CA GLY A 484 23.41 -40.93 24.21
C GLY A 484 24.51 -39.91 23.89
N SER A 485 24.12 -38.77 23.32
CA SER A 485 25.02 -37.64 23.05
C SER A 485 24.83 -36.53 24.08
N ARG A 486 25.88 -35.69 24.27
CA ARG A 486 25.82 -34.53 25.14
C ARG A 486 26.64 -33.36 24.61
N ILE A 487 26.23 -32.13 24.97
CA ILE A 487 27.00 -30.92 24.70
C ILE A 487 28.04 -30.75 25.81
N ALA A 488 29.33 -30.74 25.43
CA ALA A 488 30.41 -30.47 26.35
C ALA A 488 30.76 -28.97 26.44
N THR A 489 30.59 -28.23 25.32
CA THR A 489 30.76 -26.77 25.25
C THR A 489 29.72 -26.17 24.33
N GLY A 490 29.15 -25.02 24.72
CA GLY A 490 28.02 -24.37 24.05
C GLY A 490 26.70 -24.73 24.71
N LYS A 491 25.60 -24.30 24.10
CA LYS A 491 24.24 -24.58 24.56
C LYS A 491 23.41 -25.16 23.40
N ALA A 492 22.37 -25.91 23.74
CA ALA A 492 21.44 -26.42 22.72
C ALA A 492 20.73 -25.30 21.95
N ARG A 493 20.52 -24.17 22.60
CA ARG A 493 19.98 -22.93 21.97
C ARG A 493 20.97 -21.80 22.16
N GLU A 494 21.35 -21.17 21.06
CA GLU A 494 22.27 -20.04 20.99
C GLU A 494 21.63 -18.89 20.19
N GLU A 495 22.01 -17.66 20.53
CA GLU A 495 21.66 -16.48 19.74
C GLU A 495 22.86 -16.06 18.90
N ALA A 496 22.65 -15.90 17.59
CA ALA A 496 23.71 -15.57 16.63
C ALA A 496 23.70 -14.10 16.17
N GLY A 497 22.94 -13.22 16.84
CA GLY A 497 22.87 -11.78 16.56
C GLY A 497 22.09 -11.45 15.29
N GLN A 498 22.40 -10.27 14.73
CA GLN A 498 21.88 -9.79 13.43
C GLN A 498 22.97 -9.85 12.39
N LEU A 499 22.61 -10.07 11.14
CA LEU A 499 23.54 -10.08 10.01
C LEU A 499 23.29 -8.88 9.10
N GLY A 500 24.36 -8.23 8.66
CA GLY A 500 24.32 -7.14 7.69
C GLY A 500 23.77 -7.56 6.34
N GLY A 501 23.39 -6.58 5.52
CA GLY A 501 22.90 -6.75 4.16
C GLY A 501 23.83 -6.09 3.12
N ARG A 502 23.61 -6.40 1.83
CA ARG A 502 24.34 -5.76 0.74
C ARG A 502 24.07 -4.27 0.59
N VAL A 503 22.93 -3.78 1.10
CA VAL A 503 22.56 -2.36 1.12
C VAL A 503 23.58 -1.50 1.87
N GLU A 504 24.27 -2.06 2.87
CA GLU A 504 25.25 -1.37 3.71
C GLU A 504 26.60 -1.16 3.01
N ARG A 505 26.89 -1.93 1.97
CA ARG A 505 28.15 -1.87 1.24
C ARG A 505 28.16 -0.68 0.28
N ARG A 506 29.01 0.33 0.59
CA ARG A 506 28.96 1.63 -0.12
C ARG A 506 30.05 1.81 -1.16
N GLN A 507 31.32 1.60 -0.82
CA GLN A 507 32.45 1.97 -1.68
C GLN A 507 33.67 1.11 -1.41
N ILE A 508 34.49 0.92 -2.44
CA ILE A 508 35.82 0.30 -2.33
C ILE A 508 36.86 1.42 -2.13
N LEU A 509 36.81 2.09 -0.99
CA LEU A 509 37.79 3.13 -0.64
C LEU A 509 38.66 2.67 0.50
N TRP A 510 39.96 3.06 0.50
CA TRP A 510 40.98 2.62 1.46
C TRP A 510 40.68 3.05 2.91
N TRP A 511 39.84 4.05 3.14
CA TRP A 511 39.40 4.47 4.48
C TRP A 511 38.11 3.77 4.97
N ASN A 512 37.58 2.83 4.21
CA ASN A 512 36.44 2.05 4.65
C ASN A 512 36.90 1.03 5.70
N THR A 513 36.42 1.22 6.94
CA THR A 513 36.73 0.37 8.10
C THR A 513 35.59 -0.60 8.43
N ASP A 514 34.55 -0.68 7.61
CA ASP A 514 33.40 -1.53 7.85
C ASP A 514 33.80 -3.02 7.86
N HIS A 515 33.06 -3.80 8.63
CA HIS A 515 33.26 -5.24 8.71
C HIS A 515 32.96 -5.88 7.33
N SER A 516 33.98 -6.48 6.73
CA SER A 516 33.94 -6.98 5.35
C SER A 516 33.01 -8.20 5.16
N THR A 517 32.60 -8.86 6.23
CA THR A 517 31.75 -10.06 6.25
C THR A 517 30.62 -9.94 7.29
N ALA A 518 30.05 -8.74 7.45
CA ALA A 518 28.95 -8.48 8.39
C ALA A 518 27.70 -9.33 8.11
N GLU A 519 27.56 -9.83 6.88
CA GLU A 519 26.52 -10.77 6.48
C GLU A 519 26.71 -12.20 6.99
N ARG A 520 27.79 -12.50 7.76
CA ARG A 520 28.10 -13.85 8.22
C ARG A 520 28.29 -13.91 9.72
N THR A 521 27.94 -15.06 10.29
CA THR A 521 28.26 -15.42 11.69
C THR A 521 28.54 -16.89 11.79
N LYS A 522 29.17 -17.30 12.91
CA LYS A 522 29.41 -18.70 13.22
C LYS A 522 28.95 -19.06 14.63
N VAL A 523 28.46 -20.29 14.79
CA VAL A 523 28.19 -20.90 16.09
C VAL A 523 29.01 -22.19 16.20
N GLU A 524 29.66 -22.41 17.34
CA GLU A 524 30.52 -23.54 17.55
C GLU A 524 30.14 -24.30 18.85
N TRP A 525 30.15 -25.61 18.78
CA TRP A 525 29.92 -26.50 19.92
C TRP A 525 31.05 -27.55 20.01
N VAL A 526 31.22 -28.11 21.19
CA VAL A 526 31.88 -29.40 21.36
C VAL A 526 30.86 -30.39 21.88
N VAL A 527 30.68 -31.49 21.17
CA VAL A 527 29.72 -32.54 21.51
C VAL A 527 30.40 -33.86 21.69
N GLU A 528 29.94 -34.66 22.64
CA GLU A 528 30.28 -36.07 22.76
C GLU A 528 29.13 -36.88 22.16
N ALA A 529 29.47 -37.71 21.17
CA ALA A 529 28.47 -38.51 20.45
C ALA A 529 29.13 -39.76 19.85
N PRO A 530 28.37 -40.86 19.64
CA PRO A 530 28.85 -42.04 18.94
C PRO A 530 29.24 -41.72 17.49
N ALA A 531 30.25 -42.42 16.97
CA ALA A 531 30.58 -42.35 15.53
C ALA A 531 29.38 -42.78 14.70
N GLY A 532 29.10 -42.04 13.64
CA GLY A 532 27.90 -42.21 12.79
C GLY A 532 26.64 -41.57 13.35
N ALA A 533 26.69 -40.83 14.45
CA ALA A 533 25.57 -40.08 14.98
C ALA A 533 25.12 -38.99 13.99
N ARG A 534 23.81 -38.86 13.77
CA ARG A 534 23.21 -37.80 12.96
C ARG A 534 22.91 -36.60 13.84
N ILE A 535 23.47 -35.46 13.49
CA ILE A 535 23.34 -34.19 14.19
C ILE A 535 22.53 -33.26 13.27
N ALA A 536 21.50 -32.62 13.83
CA ALA A 536 20.70 -31.62 13.11
C ALA A 536 20.80 -30.25 13.76
N VAL A 537 20.69 -29.21 12.96
CA VAL A 537 20.63 -27.83 13.41
C VAL A 537 19.54 -27.08 12.68
N THR A 538 18.80 -26.27 13.42
CA THR A 538 17.80 -25.35 12.88
C THR A 538 18.19 -23.92 13.28
N ALA A 539 18.30 -23.02 12.31
CA ALA A 539 18.45 -21.59 12.56
C ALA A 539 17.21 -20.84 12.08
N ARG A 540 16.67 -19.97 12.93
CA ARG A 540 15.44 -19.22 12.67
C ARG A 540 15.67 -17.74 12.90
N HIS A 541 15.13 -16.96 11.98
CA HIS A 541 15.00 -15.51 12.14
C HIS A 541 13.63 -15.06 11.61
N GLU A 542 12.92 -14.26 12.40
CA GLU A 542 11.55 -13.85 12.08
C GLU A 542 11.41 -13.27 10.66
N ARG A 543 12.40 -12.45 10.21
CA ARG A 543 12.36 -11.73 8.92
C ARG A 543 13.32 -12.24 7.85
N ALA A 544 14.21 -13.17 8.21
CA ALA A 544 15.16 -13.73 7.24
C ALA A 544 14.87 -15.20 6.92
N GLY A 545 13.91 -15.79 7.63
CA GLY A 545 13.44 -17.15 7.40
C GLY A 545 14.07 -18.20 8.30
N THR A 546 13.76 -19.47 8.01
CA THR A 546 14.23 -20.65 8.73
C THR A 546 15.03 -21.54 7.83
N VAL A 547 16.21 -21.96 8.31
CA VAL A 547 17.09 -22.91 7.60
C VAL A 547 17.45 -24.08 8.47
N ARG A 548 17.69 -25.23 7.85
CA ARG A 548 18.02 -26.49 8.51
C ARG A 548 19.23 -27.14 7.84
N ALA A 549 20.08 -27.76 8.62
CA ALA A 549 21.18 -28.56 8.11
C ALA A 549 21.39 -29.79 9.00
N GLU A 550 21.98 -30.81 8.41
CA GLU A 550 22.29 -32.06 9.07
C GLU A 550 23.69 -32.53 8.65
N LEU A 551 24.37 -33.23 9.54
CA LEU A 551 25.62 -33.95 9.26
C LEU A 551 25.64 -35.30 9.98
N THR A 552 26.50 -36.19 9.52
CA THR A 552 26.80 -37.46 10.20
C THR A 552 28.28 -37.44 10.65
N LEU A 553 28.51 -37.78 11.94
CA LEU A 553 29.85 -37.79 12.57
C LEU A 553 30.71 -38.94 12.08
#